data_7f397c18815b273485de8f786d8b1608
#
_entry.id   7f397c18815b273485de8f786d8b1608
#
_cell.length_a   1.000
_cell.length_b   1.000
_cell.length_c   1.000
_cell.angle_alpha   90.00
_cell.angle_beta   90.00
_cell.angle_gamma   90.00
#
_symmetry.space_group_name_H-M   'P 1'
#
loop_
_entity.id
_entity.type
_entity.pdbx_description
1 polymer ?
#
loop_
_entity_poly.entity_id
_entity_poly.type
_entity_poly.pdbx_seq_one_letter_code
_entity_poly.pdbx_strand_id
1 'polypeptide(L)'
;MNFYITTGTLSFLKIIQKKHHEAEIILLNNPSTSMLLHEGSGRSFFQSPRSFEVIEQSGQLKQEGFFALHHIPVSPEERPAFEFDLKAATKSIHQQPSIKAFRLLRPVSSDSYIVLTNWAKEQDYARFDQAKALTNKKLESLFNTQVLFTGKPYTAKFHAYKEKE
;
A
#
# COMPACT_ATOMS: atom_id res chain seq x y z
N MET A 1 -0.45 -15.24 -0.06
CA MET A 1 -1.44 -14.34 0.55
C MET A 1 -1.85 -13.31 -0.48
N ASN A 2 -3.14 -13.20 -0.69
CA ASN A 2 -3.70 -12.26 -1.67
C ASN A 2 -4.07 -10.95 -1.00
N PHE A 3 -4.05 -9.87 -1.79
CA PHE A 3 -4.41 -8.55 -1.30
C PHE A 3 -5.31 -7.90 -2.33
N TYR A 4 -6.44 -7.36 -1.87
CA TYR A 4 -7.46 -6.79 -2.75
C TYR A 4 -7.75 -5.35 -2.38
N ILE A 5 -7.88 -4.50 -3.38
CA ILE A 5 -8.17 -3.08 -3.21
C ILE A 5 -9.36 -2.71 -4.07
N THR A 6 -10.34 -2.02 -3.48
CA THR A 6 -11.44 -1.44 -4.24
C THR A 6 -11.66 -0.01 -3.79
N THR A 7 -12.17 0.82 -4.71
CA THR A 7 -12.51 2.22 -4.44
C THR A 7 -13.99 2.44 -4.72
N GLY A 8 -14.56 3.47 -4.13
CA GLY A 8 -15.96 3.80 -4.32
C GLY A 8 -16.38 4.92 -3.40
N THR A 9 -17.68 5.15 -3.30
CA THR A 9 -18.18 6.15 -2.36
C THR A 9 -18.05 5.63 -0.93
N LEU A 10 -17.83 6.54 0.01
CA LEU A 10 -17.66 6.20 1.41
C LEU A 10 -18.86 5.41 1.93
N SER A 11 -20.08 5.86 1.62
CA SER A 11 -21.29 5.20 2.09
C SER A 11 -21.40 3.76 1.59
N PHE A 12 -21.08 3.52 0.32
CA PHE A 12 -21.12 2.18 -0.27
C PHE A 12 -20.05 1.27 0.37
N LEU A 13 -18.84 1.79 0.54
CA LEU A 13 -17.75 1.00 1.11
C LEU A 13 -18.01 0.66 2.59
N LYS A 14 -18.65 1.55 3.33
CA LYS A 14 -19.06 1.26 4.72
C LYS A 14 -20.03 0.09 4.78
N ILE A 15 -20.96 0.01 3.83
CA ILE A 15 -21.91 -1.11 3.77
C ILE A 15 -21.16 -2.43 3.56
N ILE A 16 -20.20 -2.46 2.64
CA ILE A 16 -19.40 -3.66 2.39
C ILE A 16 -18.63 -4.08 3.63
N GLN A 17 -17.98 -3.13 4.29
CA GLN A 17 -17.21 -3.41 5.50
C GLN A 17 -18.07 -4.02 6.61
N LYS A 18 -19.26 -3.47 6.82
CA LYS A 18 -20.20 -3.98 7.83
C LYS A 18 -20.74 -5.36 7.46
N LYS A 19 -21.04 -5.58 6.18
CA LYS A 19 -21.56 -6.86 5.70
C LYS A 19 -20.58 -8.00 5.93
N HIS A 20 -19.29 -7.72 5.84
CA HIS A 20 -18.22 -8.72 6.00
C HIS A 20 -17.39 -8.44 7.25
N HIS A 21 -18.07 -8.18 8.37
CA HIS A 21 -17.40 -7.80 9.62
C HIS A 21 -16.50 -8.89 10.21
N GLU A 22 -16.70 -10.15 9.82
CA GLU A 22 -15.85 -11.27 10.22
C GLU A 22 -14.49 -11.24 9.55
N ALA A 23 -14.36 -10.50 8.44
CA ALA A 23 -13.10 -10.33 7.74
C ALA A 23 -12.44 -9.02 8.16
N GLU A 24 -11.11 -8.99 8.16
CA GLU A 24 -10.38 -7.76 8.49
C GLU A 24 -10.28 -6.89 7.24
N ILE A 25 -11.29 -6.07 7.00
CA ILE A 25 -11.34 -5.12 5.90
C ILE A 25 -11.06 -3.73 6.46
N ILE A 26 -10.07 -3.06 5.88
CA ILE A 26 -9.65 -1.73 6.31
C ILE A 26 -10.28 -0.68 5.39
N LEU A 27 -10.94 0.31 5.96
CA LEU A 27 -11.53 1.42 5.20
C LEU A 27 -10.65 2.66 5.35
N LEU A 28 -10.17 3.13 4.21
CA LEU A 28 -9.32 4.33 4.15
C LEU A 28 -10.05 5.44 3.42
N ASN A 29 -9.77 6.69 3.78
CA ASN A 29 -10.23 7.81 2.98
C ASN A 29 -9.26 8.98 3.01
N ASN A 30 -9.40 9.83 1.99
CA ASN A 30 -8.80 11.14 1.92
C ASN A 30 -9.83 12.08 1.25
N PRO A 31 -9.53 13.38 1.06
CA PRO A 31 -10.53 14.29 0.48
C PRO A 31 -11.04 13.88 -0.90
N SER A 32 -10.29 13.08 -1.65
CA SER A 32 -10.63 12.72 -3.03
C SER A 32 -11.19 11.31 -3.20
N THR A 33 -10.84 10.37 -2.32
CA THR A 33 -11.06 8.94 -2.57
C THR A 33 -11.33 8.20 -1.28
N SER A 34 -12.21 7.21 -1.35
CA SER A 34 -12.39 6.20 -0.30
C SER A 34 -12.03 4.83 -0.86
N MET A 35 -11.46 3.97 -0.01
CA MET A 35 -10.84 2.72 -0.44
C MET A 35 -11.02 1.64 0.62
N LEU A 36 -11.25 0.40 0.18
CA LEU A 36 -11.21 -0.77 1.07
C LEU A 36 -10.00 -1.62 0.73
N LEU A 37 -9.35 -2.12 1.77
CA LEU A 37 -8.25 -3.08 1.69
C LEU A 37 -8.69 -4.40 2.32
N HIS A 38 -8.39 -5.51 1.65
CA HIS A 38 -8.66 -6.84 2.20
C HIS A 38 -7.50 -7.77 1.89
N GLU A 39 -6.92 -8.35 2.95
CA GLU A 39 -5.82 -9.32 2.84
C GLU A 39 -6.34 -10.69 3.26
N GLY A 40 -6.12 -11.70 2.42
CA GLY A 40 -6.58 -13.05 2.75
C GLY A 40 -6.10 -14.09 1.76
N SER A 41 -6.34 -15.36 2.08
CA SER A 41 -5.94 -16.49 1.25
C SER A 41 -6.99 -16.92 0.23
N GLY A 42 -8.21 -16.39 0.33
CA GLY A 42 -9.34 -16.78 -0.51
C GLY A 42 -9.71 -15.72 -1.53
N ARG A 43 -10.91 -15.86 -2.09
CA ARG A 43 -11.43 -14.90 -3.04
C ARG A 43 -11.79 -13.59 -2.36
N SER A 44 -11.76 -12.51 -3.15
CA SER A 44 -12.18 -11.21 -2.68
C SER A 44 -13.68 -11.17 -2.39
N PHE A 45 -14.09 -10.38 -1.40
CA PHE A 45 -15.48 -10.01 -1.17
C PHE A 45 -15.92 -8.86 -2.10
N PHE A 46 -14.98 -8.27 -2.83
CA PHE A 46 -15.25 -7.12 -3.69
C PHE A 46 -15.62 -7.58 -5.10
N GLN A 47 -16.52 -6.84 -5.73
CA GLN A 47 -17.05 -7.23 -7.04
C GLN A 47 -16.00 -7.13 -8.15
N SER A 48 -15.23 -6.06 -8.18
CA SER A 48 -14.21 -5.83 -9.22
C SER A 48 -12.95 -5.24 -8.60
N PRO A 49 -12.24 -6.01 -7.77
CA PRO A 49 -11.07 -5.48 -7.06
C PRO A 49 -9.83 -5.44 -7.95
N ARG A 50 -8.89 -4.58 -7.59
CA ARG A 50 -7.53 -4.73 -8.04
C ARG A 50 -6.88 -5.78 -7.15
N SER A 51 -6.23 -6.76 -7.78
CA SER A 51 -5.70 -7.94 -7.09
C SER A 51 -4.18 -7.95 -7.10
N PHE A 52 -3.61 -8.33 -5.96
CA PHE A 52 -2.16 -8.36 -5.75
C PHE A 52 -1.76 -9.61 -4.98
N GLU A 53 -0.49 -9.97 -5.08
CA GLU A 53 0.13 -10.96 -4.21
C GLU A 53 1.05 -10.24 -3.22
N VAL A 54 0.98 -10.63 -1.95
CA VAL A 54 1.88 -10.09 -0.92
C VAL A 54 3.21 -10.82 -1.02
N ILE A 55 4.29 -10.10 -1.40
CA ILE A 55 5.61 -10.71 -1.56
C ILE A 55 6.57 -10.40 -0.42
N GLU A 56 6.30 -9.35 0.36
CA GLU A 56 7.02 -9.03 1.61
C GLU A 56 6.04 -8.37 2.56
N GLN A 57 6.20 -8.61 3.85
CA GLN A 57 5.29 -8.04 4.85
C GLN A 57 5.94 -7.91 6.22
N SER A 58 5.44 -6.97 7.00
CA SER A 58 5.70 -6.87 8.43
C SER A 58 4.51 -6.20 9.12
N GLY A 59 4.27 -6.55 10.38
CA GLY A 59 3.19 -5.99 11.17
C GLY A 59 1.81 -6.41 10.72
N GLN A 60 0.80 -6.04 11.51
CA GLN A 60 -0.60 -6.34 11.23
C GLN A 60 -1.32 -5.06 10.85
N LEU A 61 -2.06 -5.10 9.75
CA LEU A 61 -2.90 -3.97 9.32
C LEU A 61 -4.11 -3.85 10.24
N LYS A 62 -4.39 -2.64 10.70
CA LYS A 62 -5.53 -2.35 11.57
C LYS A 62 -6.24 -1.10 11.08
N GLN A 63 -7.49 -0.92 11.54
CA GLN A 63 -8.32 0.24 11.20
C GLN A 63 -7.86 1.46 12.02
N GLU A 64 -6.59 1.84 11.87
CA GLU A 64 -6.04 2.99 12.58
C GLU A 64 -4.83 3.56 11.85
N GLY A 65 -4.57 4.84 12.06
CA GLY A 65 -3.36 5.49 11.62
C GLY A 65 -3.40 6.04 10.20
N PHE A 66 -2.21 6.31 9.70
CA PHE A 66 -1.98 6.91 8.40
C PHE A 66 -1.41 5.87 7.44
N PHE A 67 -1.87 5.90 6.18
CA PHE A 67 -1.43 4.95 5.16
C PHE A 67 -0.85 5.70 3.98
N ALA A 68 0.29 5.22 3.48
CA ALA A 68 0.88 5.71 2.24
C ALA A 68 1.00 4.53 1.28
N LEU A 69 0.49 4.69 0.07
CA LEU A 69 0.53 3.69 -0.99
C LEU A 69 1.35 4.25 -2.15
N HIS A 70 2.55 3.71 -2.34
CA HIS A 70 3.43 4.10 -3.44
C HIS A 70 3.14 3.19 -4.63
N HIS A 71 2.62 3.79 -5.70
CA HIS A 71 2.28 3.08 -6.94
C HIS A 71 3.44 3.19 -7.91
N ILE A 72 3.97 2.04 -8.35
CA ILE A 72 5.15 2.00 -9.20
C ILE A 72 4.86 1.10 -10.40
N PRO A 73 4.55 1.69 -11.59
CA PRO A 73 4.32 0.90 -12.80
C PRO A 73 5.63 0.33 -13.32
N VAL A 74 5.65 -0.97 -13.62
CA VAL A 74 6.86 -1.67 -14.08
C VAL A 74 6.48 -2.58 -15.25
N SER A 75 7.25 -2.52 -16.35
CA SER A 75 7.01 -3.40 -17.48
C SER A 75 7.28 -4.86 -17.09
N PRO A 76 6.59 -5.83 -17.71
CA PRO A 76 6.73 -7.23 -17.34
C PRO A 76 8.18 -7.74 -17.42
N GLU A 77 8.96 -7.30 -18.40
CA GLU A 77 10.35 -7.74 -18.58
C GLU A 77 11.24 -7.30 -17.42
N GLU A 78 10.91 -6.18 -16.78
CA GLU A 78 11.73 -5.59 -15.72
C GLU A 78 11.33 -6.06 -14.31
N ARG A 79 10.24 -6.82 -14.20
CA ARG A 79 9.72 -7.21 -12.88
C ARG A 79 10.70 -8.01 -12.04
N PRO A 80 11.39 -9.02 -12.55
CA PRO A 80 12.31 -9.78 -11.68
C PRO A 80 13.44 -8.93 -11.10
N ALA A 81 14.05 -8.06 -11.90
CA ALA A 81 15.09 -7.17 -11.41
C ALA A 81 14.54 -6.15 -10.44
N PHE A 82 13.35 -5.60 -10.74
CA PHE A 82 12.68 -4.62 -9.87
C PHE A 82 12.36 -5.23 -8.50
N GLU A 83 11.79 -6.44 -8.46
CA GLU A 83 11.46 -7.10 -7.20
C GLU A 83 12.69 -7.37 -6.35
N PHE A 84 13.77 -7.83 -6.98
CA PHE A 84 15.02 -8.06 -6.28
C PHE A 84 15.54 -6.78 -5.61
N ASP A 85 15.58 -5.70 -6.39
CA ASP A 85 16.08 -4.41 -5.88
C ASP A 85 15.15 -3.82 -4.84
N LEU A 86 13.83 -3.94 -5.04
CA LEU A 86 12.85 -3.39 -4.11
C LEU A 86 12.87 -4.12 -2.77
N LYS A 87 13.00 -5.45 -2.79
CA LYS A 87 13.11 -6.22 -1.54
C LYS A 87 14.34 -5.80 -0.73
N ALA A 88 15.46 -5.57 -1.40
CA ALA A 88 16.67 -5.11 -0.73
C ALA A 88 16.49 -3.69 -0.17
N ALA A 89 15.87 -2.79 -0.95
CA ALA A 89 15.67 -1.41 -0.54
C ALA A 89 14.68 -1.28 0.61
N THR A 90 13.64 -2.13 0.66
CA THR A 90 12.60 -2.03 1.69
C THR A 90 13.02 -2.60 3.04
N LYS A 91 14.18 -3.23 3.15
CA LYS A 91 14.69 -3.70 4.46
C LYS A 91 14.78 -2.58 5.48
N SER A 92 15.14 -1.37 5.05
CA SER A 92 15.23 -0.22 5.95
C SER A 92 13.86 0.24 6.44
N ILE A 93 12.80 -0.03 5.68
CA ILE A 93 11.44 0.31 6.09
C ILE A 93 11.02 -0.52 7.31
N HIS A 94 11.37 -1.81 7.32
CA HIS A 94 11.07 -2.71 8.45
C HIS A 94 11.68 -2.22 9.76
N GLN A 95 12.78 -1.48 9.69
CA GLN A 95 13.53 -1.05 10.85
C GLN A 95 13.05 0.27 11.43
N GLN A 96 12.08 0.94 10.79
CA GLN A 96 11.57 2.22 11.28
C GLN A 96 10.65 1.98 12.50
N PRO A 97 10.96 2.59 13.66
CA PRO A 97 10.19 2.33 14.88
C PRO A 97 8.75 2.81 14.82
N SER A 98 8.47 3.80 13.98
CA SER A 98 7.13 4.38 13.87
C SER A 98 6.24 3.67 12.87
N ILE A 99 6.76 2.70 12.11
CA ILE A 99 5.95 1.96 11.15
C ILE A 99 5.18 0.86 11.87
N LYS A 100 3.88 0.78 11.60
CA LYS A 100 3.02 -0.23 12.20
C LYS A 100 2.91 -1.47 11.34
N ALA A 101 2.87 -1.30 10.02
CA ALA A 101 2.76 -2.41 9.10
C ALA A 101 3.29 -2.01 7.73
N PHE A 102 3.68 -3.00 6.97
CA PHE A 102 4.26 -2.83 5.65
C PHE A 102 3.82 -3.99 4.77
N ARG A 103 3.49 -3.69 3.51
CA ARG A 103 3.17 -4.71 2.50
C ARG A 103 3.79 -4.32 1.17
N LEU A 104 4.50 -5.26 0.56
CA LEU A 104 4.97 -5.13 -0.80
C LEU A 104 4.07 -5.97 -1.70
N LEU A 105 3.37 -5.31 -2.62
CA LEU A 105 2.29 -5.92 -3.40
C LEU A 105 2.67 -6.05 -4.86
N ARG A 106 2.66 -7.28 -5.37
CA ARG A 106 2.87 -7.58 -6.80
C ARG A 106 1.52 -7.58 -7.51
N PRO A 107 1.37 -6.83 -8.62
CA PRO A 107 0.10 -6.81 -9.35
C PRO A 107 -0.17 -8.14 -10.04
N VAL A 108 -1.45 -8.56 -10.02
CA VAL A 108 -1.89 -9.77 -10.73
C VAL A 108 -2.35 -9.44 -12.14
N SER A 109 -3.14 -8.38 -12.30
CA SER A 109 -3.75 -8.03 -13.59
C SER A 109 -3.43 -6.63 -14.09
N SER A 110 -2.54 -5.90 -13.41
CA SER A 110 -2.11 -4.57 -13.81
C SER A 110 -0.59 -4.53 -13.90
N ASP A 111 -0.02 -3.35 -14.14
CA ASP A 111 1.42 -3.16 -14.23
C ASP A 111 2.02 -2.44 -13.02
N SER A 112 1.18 -2.05 -12.04
CA SER A 112 1.64 -1.24 -10.92
C SER A 112 1.82 -2.04 -9.65
N TYR A 113 3.06 -2.08 -9.16
CA TYR A 113 3.37 -2.53 -7.81
C TYR A 113 2.90 -1.48 -6.81
N ILE A 114 2.61 -1.92 -5.59
CA ILE A 114 2.29 -1.01 -4.49
C ILE A 114 3.20 -1.33 -3.31
N VAL A 115 3.86 -0.30 -2.78
CA VAL A 115 4.51 -0.37 -1.48
C VAL A 115 3.57 0.33 -0.50
N LEU A 116 2.93 -0.46 0.35
CA LEU A 116 1.96 0.03 1.32
C LEU A 116 2.63 0.13 2.68
N THR A 117 2.54 1.30 3.31
CA THR A 117 3.06 1.52 4.66
C THR A 117 1.95 2.10 5.55
N ASN A 118 1.88 1.59 6.78
CA ASN A 118 0.94 2.06 7.78
C ASN A 118 1.72 2.63 8.96
N TRP A 119 1.41 3.86 9.33
CA TRP A 119 2.10 4.64 10.34
C TRP A 119 1.14 5.04 11.46
N ALA A 120 1.66 5.25 12.65
CA ALA A 120 0.84 5.74 13.76
C ALA A 120 0.24 7.09 13.43
N LYS A 121 1.04 7.99 12.84
CA LYS A 121 0.66 9.36 12.50
C LYS A 121 1.25 9.77 11.16
N GLU A 122 0.59 10.71 10.48
CA GLU A 122 1.08 11.28 9.24
C GLU A 122 2.47 11.90 9.43
N GLN A 123 2.73 12.51 10.56
CA GLN A 123 4.01 13.14 10.87
C GLN A 123 5.16 12.14 10.87
N ASP A 124 4.92 10.92 11.33
CA ASP A 124 5.93 9.87 11.33
C ASP A 124 6.33 9.50 9.90
N TYR A 125 5.35 9.40 9.01
CA TYR A 125 5.60 9.18 7.60
C TYR A 125 6.36 10.34 6.98
N ALA A 126 5.97 11.58 7.29
CA ALA A 126 6.63 12.77 6.73
C ALA A 126 8.11 12.82 7.14
N ARG A 127 8.43 12.47 8.37
CA ARG A 127 9.83 12.40 8.83
C ARG A 127 10.61 11.34 8.06
N PHE A 128 10.01 10.18 7.87
CA PHE A 128 10.63 9.10 7.10
C PHE A 128 10.85 9.56 5.66
N ASP A 129 9.85 10.18 5.03
CA ASP A 129 9.93 10.63 3.66
C ASP A 129 11.02 11.68 3.45
N GLN A 130 11.22 12.56 4.43
CA GLN A 130 12.30 13.55 4.40
C GLN A 130 13.68 12.91 4.61
N ALA A 131 13.75 11.91 5.46
CA ALA A 131 15.02 11.26 5.82
C ALA A 131 15.48 10.24 4.76
N LYS A 132 14.58 9.72 3.94
CA LYS A 132 14.91 8.65 2.99
C LYS A 132 16.01 9.05 2.01
N ALA A 133 16.05 10.31 1.62
CA ALA A 133 17.08 10.82 0.71
C ALA A 133 18.47 10.75 1.32
N LEU A 134 18.56 10.80 2.64
CA LEU A 134 19.83 10.78 3.37
C LEU A 134 20.22 9.36 3.79
N THR A 135 19.23 8.48 4.03
CA THR A 135 19.46 7.17 4.64
C THR A 135 19.30 6.00 3.69
N ASN A 136 18.55 6.17 2.60
CA ASN A 136 18.30 5.07 1.65
C ASN A 136 18.24 5.59 0.21
N LYS A 137 19.41 5.85 -0.33
CA LYS A 137 19.55 6.34 -1.71
C LYS A 137 19.00 5.33 -2.74
N LYS A 138 19.09 4.04 -2.42
CA LYS A 138 18.62 3.00 -3.34
C LYS A 138 17.11 3.04 -3.50
N LEU A 139 16.37 3.20 -2.39
CA LEU A 139 14.91 3.32 -2.42
C LEU A 139 14.49 4.58 -3.18
N GLU A 140 15.14 5.70 -2.90
CA GLU A 140 14.89 6.95 -3.61
C GLU A 140 15.16 6.81 -5.10
N SER A 141 16.27 6.17 -5.46
CA SER A 141 16.63 5.91 -6.85
C SER A 141 15.56 5.10 -7.57
N LEU A 142 15.02 4.06 -6.91
CA LEU A 142 13.94 3.25 -7.49
C LEU A 142 12.71 4.08 -7.79
N PHE A 143 12.32 4.98 -6.87
CA PHE A 143 11.14 5.82 -7.07
C PHE A 143 11.33 6.92 -8.10
N ASN A 144 12.58 7.33 -8.37
CA ASN A 144 12.89 8.42 -9.28
C ASN A 144 13.41 7.97 -10.64
N THR A 145 13.78 6.69 -10.78
CA THR A 145 14.31 6.15 -12.05
C THR A 145 13.16 5.75 -12.96
N GLN A 146 13.08 6.37 -14.12
CA GLN A 146 12.00 6.08 -15.07
C GLN A 146 12.34 4.98 -16.06
N VAL A 147 13.57 4.50 -16.08
CA VAL A 147 14.03 3.48 -17.03
C VAL A 147 13.29 2.15 -16.86
N LEU A 148 12.90 1.81 -15.62
CA LEU A 148 12.22 0.55 -15.31
C LEU A 148 10.70 0.68 -15.29
N PHE A 149 10.16 1.88 -15.49
CA PHE A 149 8.74 2.15 -15.27
C PHE A 149 8.00 2.39 -16.58
N THR A 150 6.78 1.83 -16.68
CA THR A 150 5.90 2.06 -17.82
C THR A 150 5.11 3.36 -17.70
N GLY A 151 5.17 4.01 -16.55
CA GLY A 151 4.52 5.26 -16.26
C GLY A 151 5.20 5.97 -15.11
N LYS A 152 4.65 7.09 -14.68
CA LYS A 152 5.22 7.86 -13.58
C LYS A 152 4.77 7.30 -12.22
N PRO A 153 5.70 6.98 -11.31
CA PRO A 153 5.33 6.59 -9.95
C PRO A 153 4.61 7.71 -9.21
N TYR A 154 3.68 7.35 -8.33
CA TYR A 154 2.99 8.33 -7.50
C TYR A 154 2.65 7.74 -6.15
N THR A 155 2.42 8.61 -5.16
CA THR A 155 2.06 8.20 -3.81
C THR A 155 0.66 8.72 -3.48
N ALA A 156 -0.21 7.82 -3.04
CA ALA A 156 -1.53 8.16 -2.53
C ALA A 156 -1.50 8.06 -1.00
N LYS A 157 -2.07 9.05 -0.32
CA LYS A 157 -2.04 9.16 1.14
C LYS A 157 -3.46 9.13 1.68
N PHE A 158 -3.66 8.37 2.75
CA PHE A 158 -4.98 8.15 3.35
C PHE A 158 -4.88 8.11 4.87
N HIS A 159 -6.03 8.34 5.52
CA HIS A 159 -6.19 8.01 6.93
C HIS A 159 -7.18 6.86 7.05
N ALA A 160 -6.99 6.01 8.06
CA ALA A 160 -8.01 5.03 8.41
C ALA A 160 -9.29 5.79 8.79
N TYR A 161 -10.41 5.40 8.18
CA TYR A 161 -11.67 6.08 8.43
C TYR A 161 -12.13 5.85 9.87
N LYS A 162 -12.59 6.92 10.52
CA LYS A 162 -13.20 6.86 11.85
C LYS A 162 -14.52 7.62 11.80
N GLU A 163 -15.58 6.98 12.30
CA GLU A 163 -16.85 7.66 12.42
C GLU A 163 -16.76 8.72 13.52
N LYS A 164 -17.33 9.88 13.24
CA LYS A 164 -17.48 10.92 14.26
C LYS A 164 -18.60 10.51 15.19
N GLU A 165 -18.31 10.49 16.47
CA GLU A 165 -19.35 10.28 17.50
C GLU A 165 -20.25 11.51 17.60
#